data_a0fdeabdebe9ed6c1c4932085f164a94
#
_entry.id   a0fdeabdebe9ed6c1c4932085f164a94
#
_cell.length_a   1.000
_cell.length_b   1.000
_cell.length_c   1.000
_cell.angle_alpha   90.00
_cell.angle_beta   90.00
_cell.angle_gamma   90.00
#
_symmetry.space_group_name_H-M   'P 1'
#
loop_
_entity.id
_entity.type
_entity.pdbx_description
1 polymer ?
#
loop_
_entity_poly.entity_id
_entity_poly.type
_entity_poly.pdbx_seq_one_letter_code
_entity_poly.pdbx_strand_id
1 'polypeptide(L)'
;MKCTDVPEILSPEWEDYELVDCGGFEKLERFGRYVTVRPEPQAIWHKSLPEEEWERMASAVFRRDANSEERGRWLLGAGMPEQWRIDYRYRGMSLRMRLGLTSFKHVGVFP
;
A
#
# COMPACT_ATOMS: atom_id res chain seq x y z
N MET A 1 8.21 -14.07 11.56
CA MET A 1 7.66 -12.72 11.84
C MET A 1 6.47 -12.49 10.94
N LYS A 2 5.43 -11.91 11.45
CA LYS A 2 4.24 -11.56 10.68
C LYS A 2 4.11 -10.05 10.60
N CYS A 3 3.31 -9.54 9.69
CA CYS A 3 3.06 -8.11 9.57
C CYS A 3 2.59 -7.48 10.87
N THR A 4 1.77 -8.19 11.61
CA THR A 4 1.25 -7.73 12.89
C THR A 4 2.31 -7.61 13.99
N ASP A 5 3.48 -8.20 13.78
CA ASP A 5 4.58 -8.15 14.73
C ASP A 5 5.56 -7.01 14.43
N VAL A 6 5.30 -6.25 13.38
CA VAL A 6 6.14 -5.10 13.03
C VAL A 6 5.89 -3.99 14.04
N PRO A 7 6.95 -3.40 14.64
CA PRO A 7 6.76 -2.29 15.57
C PRO A 7 6.00 -1.17 14.89
N GLU A 8 4.97 -0.68 15.53
CA GLU A 8 4.18 0.38 14.96
C GLU A 8 4.88 1.71 15.05
N ILE A 9 5.49 2.08 13.96
CA ILE A 9 5.99 3.43 13.76
C ILE A 9 4.83 4.29 13.26
N LEU A 10 3.85 3.63 12.62
CA LEU A 10 2.67 4.30 12.11
C LEU A 10 1.63 4.38 13.22
N SER A 11 0.96 5.52 13.29
CA SER A 11 -0.07 5.73 14.28
C SER A 11 -1.19 4.70 14.13
N PRO A 12 -1.51 3.91 15.18
CA PRO A 12 -2.62 2.98 15.11
C PRO A 12 -3.97 3.69 14.98
N GLU A 13 -4.00 4.99 15.16
CA GLU A 13 -5.20 5.81 15.05
C GLU A 13 -5.44 6.36 13.65
N TRP A 14 -4.55 6.06 12.70
CA TRP A 14 -4.71 6.55 11.34
C TRP A 14 -5.72 5.70 10.59
N GLU A 15 -6.98 6.15 10.60
CA GLU A 15 -8.10 5.41 10.02
C GLU A 15 -8.00 5.23 8.51
N ASP A 16 -7.34 6.14 7.81
CA ASP A 16 -7.24 6.10 6.35
C ASP A 16 -6.04 5.30 5.85
N TYR A 17 -5.28 4.70 6.74
CA TYR A 17 -4.18 3.81 6.37
C TYR A 17 -4.23 2.53 7.17
N GLU A 18 -4.00 1.41 6.51
CA GLU A 18 -3.90 0.11 7.16
C GLU A 18 -2.95 -0.80 6.40
N LEU A 19 -2.00 -1.41 7.10
CA LEU A 19 -1.22 -2.50 6.55
C LEU A 19 -2.06 -3.77 6.74
N VAL A 20 -2.69 -4.22 5.66
CA VAL A 20 -3.64 -5.33 5.72
C VAL A 20 -2.92 -6.67 5.85
N ASP A 21 -1.86 -6.86 5.07
CA ASP A 21 -1.07 -8.09 5.10
C ASP A 21 0.28 -7.85 4.46
N CYS A 22 1.25 -8.71 4.73
CA CYS A 22 2.51 -8.74 3.99
C CYS A 22 3.10 -10.14 4.02
N GLY A 23 3.92 -10.45 3.03
CA GLY A 23 4.55 -11.75 2.87
C GLY A 23 4.84 -12.00 1.40
N GLY A 24 5.61 -13.06 1.11
CA GLY A 24 5.95 -13.37 -0.27
C GLY A 24 6.61 -12.23 -1.01
N PHE A 25 7.38 -11.40 -0.30
CA PHE A 25 8.08 -10.23 -0.83
C PHE A 25 7.15 -9.11 -1.31
N GLU A 26 5.92 -9.09 -0.81
CA GLU A 26 4.93 -8.08 -1.15
C GLU A 26 4.20 -7.58 0.10
N LYS A 27 3.58 -6.41 -0.01
CA LYS A 27 2.70 -5.90 1.02
C LYS A 27 1.40 -5.38 0.43
N LEU A 28 0.34 -5.57 1.19
CA LEU A 28 -1.03 -5.19 0.84
C LEU A 28 -1.43 -4.06 1.79
N GLU A 29 -1.58 -2.87 1.26
CA GLU A 29 -1.85 -1.66 2.05
C GLU A 29 -3.13 -0.98 1.58
N ARG A 30 -3.91 -0.49 2.55
CA ARG A 30 -5.09 0.32 2.26
C ARG A 30 -4.80 1.78 2.54
N PHE A 31 -5.06 2.61 1.53
CA PHE A 31 -4.98 4.05 1.63
C PHE A 31 -6.37 4.63 1.33
N GLY A 32 -7.10 4.99 2.38
CA GLY A 32 -8.48 5.39 2.23
C GLY A 32 -9.34 4.21 1.83
N ARG A 33 -9.96 4.29 0.67
CA ARG A 33 -10.80 3.22 0.12
C ARG A 33 -10.06 2.33 -0.89
N TYR A 34 -8.81 2.65 -1.19
CA TYR A 34 -8.05 1.93 -2.22
C TYR A 34 -6.96 1.08 -1.59
N VAL A 35 -6.79 -0.10 -2.14
CA VAL A 35 -5.83 -1.09 -1.65
C VAL A 35 -4.77 -1.32 -2.71
N THR A 36 -3.50 -1.24 -2.32
CA THR A 36 -2.38 -1.42 -3.23
C THR A 36 -1.55 -2.63 -2.86
N VAL A 37 -1.00 -3.29 -3.87
CA VAL A 37 0.00 -4.35 -3.71
C VAL A 37 1.31 -3.82 -4.27
N ARG A 38 2.36 -3.87 -3.47
CA ARG A 38 3.68 -3.42 -3.92
C ARG A 38 4.78 -4.26 -3.30
N PRO A 39 5.98 -4.25 -3.92
CA PRO A 39 7.09 -5.06 -3.42
C PRO A 39 7.52 -4.66 -2.01
N GLU A 40 7.88 -5.67 -1.22
CA GLU A 40 8.50 -5.48 0.09
C GLU A 40 9.59 -6.54 0.25
N PRO A 41 10.84 -6.21 -0.05
CA PRO A 41 11.93 -7.20 -0.01
C PRO A 41 12.17 -7.83 1.35
N GLN A 42 11.76 -7.19 2.42
CA GLN A 42 11.94 -7.70 3.78
C GLN A 42 10.86 -8.69 4.20
N ALA A 43 9.77 -8.80 3.44
CA ALA A 43 8.65 -9.68 3.78
C ALA A 43 8.92 -11.10 3.29
N ILE A 44 9.87 -11.78 3.93
CA ILE A 44 10.34 -13.11 3.53
C ILE A 44 9.46 -14.26 4.02
N TRP A 45 8.44 -13.96 4.82
CA TRP A 45 7.50 -14.96 5.34
C TRP A 45 6.32 -15.13 4.39
N HIS A 46 5.47 -16.10 4.71
CA HIS A 46 4.26 -16.34 3.93
C HIS A 46 3.17 -15.31 4.25
N LYS A 47 2.37 -15.00 3.25
CA LYS A 47 1.20 -14.15 3.43
C LYS A 47 0.23 -14.80 4.41
N SER A 48 -0.41 -13.99 5.27
CA SER A 48 -1.42 -14.48 6.20
C SER A 48 -2.75 -14.75 5.50
N LEU A 49 -3.07 -13.94 4.48
CA LEU A 49 -4.28 -14.12 3.69
C LEU A 49 -3.98 -14.92 2.42
N PRO A 50 -4.96 -15.67 1.91
CA PRO A 50 -4.80 -16.38 0.63
C PRO A 50 -4.60 -15.41 -0.53
N GLU A 51 -3.92 -15.88 -1.59
CA GLU A 51 -3.73 -15.07 -2.80
C GLU A 51 -5.04 -14.56 -3.38
N GLU A 52 -6.10 -15.34 -3.30
CA GLU A 52 -7.41 -14.96 -3.80
C GLU A 52 -7.96 -13.73 -3.09
N GLU A 53 -7.70 -13.61 -1.78
CA GLU A 53 -8.11 -12.43 -1.03
C GLU A 53 -7.30 -11.20 -1.43
N TRP A 54 -6.01 -11.37 -1.69
CA TRP A 54 -5.18 -10.31 -2.19
C TRP A 54 -5.68 -9.80 -3.54
N GLU A 55 -6.01 -10.72 -4.45
CA GLU A 55 -6.52 -10.37 -5.76
C GLU A 55 -7.88 -9.66 -5.67
N ARG A 56 -8.73 -10.15 -4.78
CA ARG A 56 -10.06 -9.55 -4.59
C ARG A 56 -9.99 -8.14 -4.02
N MET A 57 -9.07 -7.91 -3.10
CA MET A 57 -8.97 -6.62 -2.40
C MET A 57 -8.19 -5.58 -3.18
N ALA A 58 -7.26 -6.00 -4.03
CA ALA A 58 -6.32 -5.08 -4.68
C ALA A 58 -7.02 -4.13 -5.66
N SER A 59 -6.81 -2.84 -5.47
CA SER A 59 -7.25 -1.80 -6.41
C SER A 59 -6.17 -1.51 -7.44
N ALA A 60 -4.90 -1.63 -7.03
CA ALA A 60 -3.75 -1.43 -7.92
C ALA A 60 -2.63 -2.35 -7.50
N VAL A 61 -1.88 -2.86 -8.47
CA VAL A 61 -0.75 -3.76 -8.25
C VAL A 61 0.46 -3.21 -8.98
N PHE A 62 1.58 -3.07 -8.27
CA PHE A 62 2.82 -2.61 -8.88
C PHE A 62 3.55 -3.79 -9.52
N ARG A 63 3.98 -3.61 -10.77
CA ARG A 63 4.80 -4.58 -11.50
C ARG A 63 6.13 -3.94 -11.85
N ARG A 64 7.22 -4.53 -11.35
CA ARG A 64 8.57 -4.02 -11.61
C ARG A 64 8.97 -4.25 -13.06
N ASP A 65 9.77 -3.32 -13.58
CA ASP A 65 10.45 -3.53 -14.85
C ASP A 65 11.53 -4.61 -14.67
N ALA A 66 11.78 -5.38 -15.72
CA ALA A 66 12.72 -6.51 -15.67
C ALA A 66 14.14 -6.09 -15.28
N ASN A 67 14.52 -4.86 -15.60
CA ASN A 67 15.88 -4.36 -15.39
C ASN A 67 16.02 -3.37 -14.25
N SER A 68 15.03 -3.27 -13.38
CA SER A 68 15.05 -2.31 -12.27
C SER A 68 14.38 -2.89 -11.04
N GLU A 69 14.93 -2.59 -9.86
CA GLU A 69 14.29 -2.95 -8.60
C GLU A 69 13.30 -1.88 -8.13
N GLU A 70 13.45 -0.66 -8.62
CA GLU A 70 12.67 0.48 -8.17
C GLU A 70 11.57 0.90 -9.15
N ARG A 71 11.83 0.74 -10.44
CA ARG A 71 10.92 1.20 -11.48
C ARG A 71 9.98 0.13 -11.97
N GLY A 72 8.81 0.55 -12.37
CA GLY A 72 7.81 -0.31 -12.91
C GLY A 72 6.56 0.48 -13.23
N ARG A 73 5.45 -0.21 -13.26
CA ARG A 73 4.17 0.43 -13.51
C ARG A 73 3.09 -0.15 -12.62
N TRP A 74 2.10 0.67 -12.36
CA TRP A 74 0.94 0.25 -11.60
C TRP A 74 -0.13 -0.27 -12.55
N LEU A 75 -0.63 -1.46 -12.26
CA LEU A 75 -1.78 -2.02 -12.96
C LEU A 75 -3.02 -1.62 -12.17
N LEU A 76 -3.86 -0.82 -12.78
CA LEU A 76 -5.02 -0.24 -12.11
C LEU A 76 -6.25 -1.10 -12.35
N GLY A 77 -6.99 -1.38 -11.29
CA GLY A 77 -8.29 -2.01 -11.41
C GLY A 77 -9.36 -1.03 -11.90
N ALA A 78 -10.54 -1.55 -12.17
CA ALA A 78 -11.65 -0.73 -12.63
C ALA A 78 -12.01 0.31 -11.58
N GLY A 79 -12.12 1.57 -12.00
CA GLY A 79 -12.49 2.66 -11.11
C GLY A 79 -11.37 3.19 -10.22
N MET A 80 -10.15 2.67 -10.35
CA MET A 80 -9.01 3.13 -9.56
C MET A 80 -8.42 4.40 -10.18
N PRO A 81 -8.43 5.53 -9.45
CA PRO A 81 -7.77 6.75 -9.94
C PRO A 81 -6.26 6.67 -9.75
N GLU A 82 -5.54 7.50 -10.49
CA GLU A 82 -4.09 7.63 -10.31
C GLU A 82 -3.75 8.45 -9.08
N GLN A 83 -4.65 9.31 -8.65
CA GLN A 83 -4.47 10.14 -7.46
C GLN A 83 -5.77 10.17 -6.67
N TRP A 84 -5.65 10.19 -5.36
CA TRP A 84 -6.79 10.32 -4.46
C TRP A 84 -6.35 10.99 -3.16
N ARG A 85 -7.32 11.33 -2.31
CA ARG A 85 -7.04 12.01 -1.04
C ARG A 85 -7.40 11.14 0.13
N ILE A 86 -6.58 11.26 1.18
CA ILE A 86 -6.86 10.65 2.48
C ILE A 86 -6.70 11.71 3.56
N ASP A 87 -7.32 11.47 4.70
CA ASP A 87 -7.22 12.35 5.85
C ASP A 87 -6.36 11.71 6.93
N TYR A 88 -5.49 12.51 7.51
CA TYR A 88 -4.72 12.11 8.68
C TYR A 88 -5.14 12.98 9.85
N ARG A 89 -5.50 12.35 10.97
CA ARG A 89 -5.91 13.07 12.18
C ARG A 89 -5.08 12.57 13.35
N TYR A 90 -4.52 13.52 14.07
CA TYR A 90 -3.72 13.19 15.23
C TYR A 90 -3.77 14.35 16.22
N ARG A 91 -4.23 14.08 17.45
CA ARG A 91 -4.28 15.05 18.55
C ARG A 91 -4.89 16.39 18.16
N GLY A 92 -6.05 16.35 17.52
CA GLY A 92 -6.74 17.56 17.11
C GLY A 92 -6.24 18.20 15.83
N MET A 93 -5.13 17.70 15.28
CA MET A 93 -4.64 18.13 13.98
C MET A 93 -5.28 17.29 12.88
N SER A 94 -5.74 17.97 11.85
CA SER A 94 -6.30 17.30 10.68
C SER A 94 -5.51 17.72 9.44
N LEU A 95 -5.07 16.73 8.67
CA LEU A 95 -4.29 16.96 7.46
C LEU A 95 -4.87 16.13 6.32
N ARG A 96 -5.19 16.78 5.22
CA ARG A 96 -5.61 16.09 4.00
C ARG A 96 -4.42 15.95 3.08
N MET A 97 -4.12 14.70 2.68
CA MET A 97 -3.01 14.40 1.79
C MET A 97 -3.53 13.87 0.46
N ARG A 98 -2.87 14.29 -0.61
CA ARG A 98 -3.13 13.73 -1.94
C ARG A 98 -2.08 12.67 -2.22
N LEU A 99 -2.54 11.46 -2.49
CA LEU A 99 -1.67 10.35 -2.84
C LEU A 99 -1.70 10.14 -4.34
N GLY A 100 -0.59 9.66 -4.88
CA GLY A 100 -0.49 9.37 -6.30
C GLY A 100 0.38 8.16 -6.56
N LEU A 101 0.07 7.45 -7.63
CA LEU A 101 0.85 6.31 -8.09
C LEU A 101 1.90 6.83 -9.08
N THR A 102 3.14 6.41 -8.88
CA THR A 102 4.28 6.88 -9.67
C THR A 102 4.87 5.71 -10.45
N SER A 103 5.88 5.98 -11.29
CA SER A 103 6.60 4.92 -11.99
C SER A 103 7.54 4.15 -11.06
N PHE A 104 7.56 4.50 -9.79
CA PHE A 104 8.32 3.79 -8.76
C PHE A 104 7.38 2.98 -7.87
N LYS A 105 7.93 2.05 -7.10
CA LYS A 105 7.14 1.17 -6.23
C LYS A 105 6.49 1.88 -5.04
N HIS A 106 6.70 3.16 -4.89
CA HIS A 106 6.17 3.94 -3.78
C HIS A 106 4.88 4.65 -4.15
N VAL A 107 4.00 4.77 -3.17
CA VAL A 107 2.86 5.67 -3.30
C VAL A 107 3.36 7.06 -2.94
N GLY A 108 3.30 7.98 -3.88
CA GLY A 108 3.76 9.35 -3.65
C GLY A 108 2.74 10.16 -2.86
N VAL A 109 3.23 11.07 -2.02
CA VAL A 109 2.40 12.01 -1.28
C VAL A 109 2.63 13.39 -1.88
N PHE A 110 1.53 14.06 -2.24
CA PHE A 110 1.58 15.36 -2.88
C PHE A 110 0.85 16.40 -2.03
N PRO A 111 1.34 17.64 -2.02
CA PRO A 111 0.68 18.71 -1.28
C PRO A 111 -0.71 19.04 -1.81
#